data_9b5dd0ebbcff9c7c30a57859c05fec28
#
_entry.id   9b5dd0ebbcff9c7c30a57859c05fec28
#
_cell.length_a   1.000
_cell.length_b   1.000
_cell.length_c   1.000
_cell.angle_alpha   90.00
_cell.angle_beta   90.00
_cell.angle_gamma   90.00
#
_symmetry.space_group_name_H-M   'P 1'
#
loop_
_entity.id
_entity.type
_entity.pdbx_description
1 polymer ?
#
loop_
_entity_poly.entity_id
_entity_poly.type
_entity_poly.pdbx_seq_one_letter_code
_entity_poly.pdbx_strand_id
1 'polypeptide(L)'
;MKLAVILPAYCAEAYLPECLDSILNQTFRDFFIIAVNDASKDKTGEILKAYAARDSRLQVFHLPENRGEPFVCQFAMDMLKDVEVEYVARMDADDICTLDRFEKQIQFLDSHPEIDIVGSQATLFFDDQSGREPALSNMPLLDKDIKAFLSLASQNMFNPTTMWRHDSIKNLGINYTATETAPDFHMWVQCALHGKTFANLPEPLLFYRIHQAQESKKRDKINRSVQYTMELWISHLFPDLNATEVTLLSHILYEKQLRLTTEELKTIFAAYDRISKDRSISLFGEDRNTMFDMIDNFFNFLKSRLKFT
;
A
#
# COMPACT_ATOMS: atom_id res chain seq x y z
N MET A 1 -5.18 -6.66 -23.86
CA MET A 1 -6.15 -6.01 -22.97
C MET A 1 -5.47 -4.85 -22.27
N LYS A 2 -6.20 -3.76 -22.00
CA LYS A 2 -5.58 -2.54 -21.44
C LYS A 2 -5.24 -2.65 -19.94
N LEU A 3 -6.03 -3.42 -19.17
CA LEU A 3 -5.89 -3.51 -17.72
C LEU A 3 -5.82 -4.97 -17.27
N ALA A 4 -4.89 -5.27 -16.32
CA ALA A 4 -4.89 -6.49 -15.54
C ALA A 4 -5.28 -6.16 -14.08
N VAL A 5 -6.12 -7.00 -13.46
CA VAL A 5 -6.53 -6.85 -12.05
C VAL A 5 -5.92 -7.99 -11.25
N ILE A 6 -5.15 -7.68 -10.21
CA ILE A 6 -4.59 -8.66 -9.28
C ILE A 6 -5.55 -8.80 -8.09
N LEU A 7 -6.04 -10.02 -7.87
CA LEU A 7 -6.99 -10.37 -6.81
C LEU A 7 -6.45 -11.55 -5.97
N PRO A 8 -5.67 -11.33 -4.91
CA PRO A 8 -5.39 -12.35 -3.90
C PRO A 8 -6.66 -12.75 -3.16
N ALA A 9 -6.82 -14.04 -2.90
CA ALA A 9 -7.97 -14.56 -2.17
C ALA A 9 -7.54 -15.65 -1.18
N TYR A 10 -7.88 -15.47 0.08
CA TYR A 10 -7.68 -16.48 1.12
C TYR A 10 -8.82 -16.46 2.12
N CYS A 11 -9.56 -17.58 2.23
CA CYS A 11 -10.71 -17.72 3.13
C CYS A 11 -11.70 -16.55 3.05
N ALA A 12 -12.09 -16.20 1.82
CA ALA A 12 -12.93 -15.04 1.50
C ALA A 12 -14.37 -15.42 1.08
N GLU A 13 -14.85 -16.64 1.38
CA GLU A 13 -16.15 -17.14 0.91
C GLU A 13 -17.32 -16.19 1.21
N ALA A 14 -17.25 -15.46 2.33
CA ALA A 14 -18.32 -14.56 2.76
C ALA A 14 -18.42 -13.29 1.89
N TYR A 15 -17.32 -12.82 1.30
CA TYR A 15 -17.22 -11.50 0.67
C TYR A 15 -16.91 -11.56 -0.83
N LEU A 16 -16.25 -12.63 -1.26
CA LEU A 16 -15.74 -12.80 -2.63
C LEU A 16 -16.82 -12.67 -3.72
N PRO A 17 -18.07 -13.15 -3.56
CA PRO A 17 -19.10 -12.94 -4.58
C PRO A 17 -19.38 -11.47 -4.85
N GLU A 18 -19.54 -10.65 -3.80
CA GLU A 18 -19.81 -9.22 -3.92
C GLU A 18 -18.62 -8.47 -4.53
N CYS A 19 -17.40 -8.84 -4.13
CA CYS A 19 -16.16 -8.34 -4.72
C CYS A 19 -16.11 -8.62 -6.24
N LEU A 20 -16.27 -9.88 -6.65
CA LEU A 20 -16.22 -10.27 -8.06
C LEU A 20 -17.32 -9.61 -8.87
N ASP A 21 -18.55 -9.52 -8.34
CA ASP A 21 -19.64 -8.81 -9.01
C ASP A 21 -19.30 -7.34 -9.25
N SER A 22 -18.66 -6.67 -8.28
CA SER A 22 -18.25 -5.27 -8.41
C SER A 22 -17.17 -5.06 -9.48
N ILE A 23 -16.24 -6.00 -9.62
CA ILE A 23 -15.18 -5.95 -10.63
C ILE A 23 -15.74 -6.29 -12.03
N LEU A 24 -16.49 -7.37 -12.14
CA LEU A 24 -16.98 -7.86 -13.43
C LEU A 24 -18.02 -6.92 -14.06
N ASN A 25 -18.71 -6.10 -13.26
CA ASN A 25 -19.68 -5.10 -13.70
C ASN A 25 -19.11 -3.70 -13.94
N GLN A 26 -17.78 -3.50 -13.87
CA GLN A 26 -17.17 -2.20 -14.16
C GLN A 26 -17.62 -1.63 -15.53
N THR A 27 -17.74 -0.30 -15.64
CA THR A 27 -18.06 0.39 -16.91
C THR A 27 -16.97 0.17 -17.96
N PHE A 28 -15.71 0.22 -17.56
CA PHE A 28 -14.58 -0.18 -18.40
C PHE A 28 -14.56 -1.69 -18.59
N ARG A 29 -14.42 -2.20 -19.81
CA ARG A 29 -14.57 -3.62 -20.15
C ARG A 29 -13.31 -4.32 -20.65
N ASP A 30 -12.30 -3.60 -21.10
CA ASP A 30 -11.07 -4.17 -21.65
C ASP A 30 -10.06 -4.53 -20.55
N PHE A 31 -10.41 -5.51 -19.73
CA PHE A 31 -9.58 -6.02 -18.64
C PHE A 31 -9.70 -7.53 -18.46
N PHE A 32 -8.74 -8.09 -17.73
CA PHE A 32 -8.82 -9.45 -17.16
C PHE A 32 -8.38 -9.45 -15.71
N ILE A 33 -8.72 -10.52 -14.98
CA ILE A 33 -8.45 -10.70 -13.55
C ILE A 33 -7.55 -11.89 -13.38
N ILE A 34 -6.45 -11.72 -12.63
CA ILE A 34 -5.62 -12.80 -12.09
C ILE A 34 -6.03 -12.99 -10.63
N ALA A 35 -6.90 -13.96 -10.39
CA ALA A 35 -7.30 -14.34 -9.05
C ALA A 35 -6.43 -15.49 -8.54
N VAL A 36 -5.73 -15.27 -7.44
CA VAL A 36 -4.86 -16.29 -6.84
C VAL A 36 -5.44 -16.75 -5.51
N ASN A 37 -5.93 -17.97 -5.48
CA ASN A 37 -6.39 -18.64 -4.26
C ASN A 37 -5.21 -19.23 -3.48
N ASP A 38 -4.92 -18.65 -2.34
CA ASP A 38 -3.79 -19.04 -1.47
C ASP A 38 -4.14 -20.24 -0.56
N ALA A 39 -4.53 -21.36 -1.19
CA ALA A 39 -4.91 -22.62 -0.53
C ALA A 39 -6.02 -22.45 0.52
N SER A 40 -7.07 -21.70 0.22
CA SER A 40 -8.25 -21.53 1.09
C SER A 40 -8.86 -22.85 1.52
N LYS A 41 -9.36 -22.91 2.76
CA LYS A 41 -10.02 -24.08 3.35
C LYS A 41 -11.54 -24.03 3.32
N ASP A 42 -12.09 -22.88 2.94
CA ASP A 42 -13.51 -22.62 2.76
C ASP A 42 -13.93 -22.73 1.28
N LYS A 43 -15.10 -22.22 0.93
CA LYS A 43 -15.65 -22.27 -0.44
C LYS A 43 -15.03 -21.27 -1.42
N THR A 44 -14.00 -20.50 -1.03
CA THR A 44 -13.34 -19.49 -1.90
C THR A 44 -12.96 -20.10 -3.26
N GLY A 45 -12.32 -21.27 -3.27
CA GLY A 45 -11.92 -21.94 -4.53
C GLY A 45 -13.08 -22.37 -5.42
N GLU A 46 -14.20 -22.81 -4.81
CA GLU A 46 -15.42 -23.19 -5.54
C GLU A 46 -16.10 -21.98 -6.16
N ILE A 47 -16.15 -20.86 -5.42
CA ILE A 47 -16.71 -19.59 -5.89
C ILE A 47 -15.91 -19.06 -7.08
N LEU A 48 -14.57 -18.98 -6.97
CA LEU A 48 -13.70 -18.56 -8.07
C LEU A 48 -13.92 -19.40 -9.32
N LYS A 49 -13.98 -20.73 -9.18
CA LYS A 49 -14.23 -21.64 -10.29
C LYS A 49 -15.60 -21.41 -10.93
N ALA A 50 -16.64 -21.18 -10.15
CA ALA A 50 -17.99 -20.92 -10.63
C ALA A 50 -18.09 -19.60 -11.42
N TYR A 51 -17.38 -18.55 -10.98
CA TYR A 51 -17.32 -17.28 -11.69
C TYR A 51 -16.49 -17.37 -12.97
N ALA A 52 -15.33 -18.03 -12.94
CA ALA A 52 -14.49 -18.26 -14.13
C ALA A 52 -15.21 -19.04 -15.24
N ALA A 53 -16.12 -19.95 -14.87
CA ALA A 53 -16.95 -20.67 -15.84
C ALA A 53 -17.98 -19.79 -16.54
N ARG A 54 -18.31 -18.60 -15.99
CA ARG A 54 -19.31 -17.66 -16.52
C ARG A 54 -18.68 -16.46 -17.20
N ASP A 55 -17.45 -16.09 -16.83
CA ASP A 55 -16.76 -14.92 -17.38
C ASP A 55 -15.29 -15.26 -17.68
N SER A 56 -14.95 -15.28 -18.96
CA SER A 56 -13.60 -15.62 -19.44
C SER A 56 -12.52 -14.61 -19.08
N ARG A 57 -12.90 -13.43 -18.58
CA ARG A 57 -11.93 -12.44 -18.08
C ARG A 57 -11.31 -12.86 -16.77
N LEU A 58 -11.94 -13.77 -15.99
CA LEU A 58 -11.43 -14.25 -14.72
C LEU A 58 -10.54 -15.49 -14.92
N GLN A 59 -9.25 -15.31 -14.69
CA GLN A 59 -8.25 -16.39 -14.67
C GLN A 59 -7.94 -16.76 -13.21
N VAL A 60 -8.08 -18.02 -12.86
CA VAL A 60 -7.95 -18.50 -11.47
C VAL A 60 -6.75 -19.41 -11.33
N PHE A 61 -5.93 -19.13 -10.32
CA PHE A 61 -4.76 -19.89 -9.94
C PHE A 61 -4.93 -20.39 -8.50
N HIS A 62 -4.68 -21.67 -8.27
CA HIS A 62 -4.77 -22.28 -6.95
C HIS A 62 -3.38 -22.68 -6.47
N LEU A 63 -2.91 -22.09 -5.38
CA LEU A 63 -1.66 -22.52 -4.74
C LEU A 63 -1.88 -23.83 -3.98
N PRO A 64 -0.87 -24.71 -3.92
CA PRO A 64 -0.99 -25.99 -3.21
C PRO A 64 -0.96 -25.84 -1.68
N GLU A 65 -0.39 -24.74 -1.18
CA GLU A 65 -0.27 -24.40 0.23
C GLU A 65 -0.40 -22.89 0.44
N ASN A 66 -0.79 -22.47 1.65
CA ASN A 66 -0.85 -21.05 2.00
C ASN A 66 0.56 -20.47 2.11
N ARG A 67 0.85 -19.46 1.28
CA ARG A 67 2.15 -18.78 1.17
C ARG A 67 2.10 -17.33 1.66
N GLY A 68 0.92 -16.83 1.96
CA GLY A 68 0.69 -15.46 2.40
C GLY A 68 0.63 -14.42 1.26
N GLU A 69 0.06 -13.27 1.57
CA GLU A 69 -0.20 -12.20 0.60
C GLU A 69 1.05 -11.74 -0.16
N PRO A 70 2.25 -11.56 0.48
CA PRO A 70 3.45 -11.14 -0.25
C PRO A 70 3.83 -12.10 -1.39
N PHE A 71 3.75 -13.41 -1.14
CA PHE A 71 4.02 -14.42 -2.17
C PHE A 71 2.98 -14.39 -3.29
N VAL A 72 1.70 -14.24 -2.94
CA VAL A 72 0.61 -14.17 -3.92
C VAL A 72 0.76 -12.94 -4.82
N CYS A 73 1.12 -11.78 -4.25
CA CYS A 73 1.40 -10.58 -5.01
C CYS A 73 2.60 -10.77 -5.95
N GLN A 74 3.71 -11.35 -5.46
CA GLN A 74 4.88 -11.64 -6.28
C GLN A 74 4.52 -12.58 -7.44
N PHE A 75 3.81 -13.67 -7.14
CA PHE A 75 3.35 -14.65 -8.14
C PHE A 75 2.53 -13.97 -9.26
N ALA A 76 1.57 -13.12 -8.89
CA ALA A 76 0.75 -12.42 -9.87
C ALA A 76 1.55 -11.41 -10.71
N MET A 77 2.50 -10.70 -10.10
CA MET A 77 3.40 -9.78 -10.82
C MET A 77 4.34 -10.53 -11.76
N ASP A 78 4.88 -11.68 -11.34
CA ASP A 78 5.74 -12.51 -12.20
C ASP A 78 4.98 -13.04 -13.42
N MET A 79 3.71 -13.39 -13.25
CA MET A 79 2.83 -13.78 -14.38
C MET A 79 2.58 -12.64 -15.37
N LEU A 80 2.57 -11.40 -14.91
CA LEU A 80 2.35 -10.22 -15.75
C LEU A 80 3.62 -9.73 -16.47
N LYS A 81 4.80 -10.21 -16.08
CA LYS A 81 6.08 -9.67 -16.56
C LYS A 81 6.20 -9.60 -18.08
N ASP A 82 5.73 -10.64 -18.77
CA ASP A 82 5.80 -10.76 -20.23
C ASP A 82 4.43 -10.55 -20.91
N VAL A 83 3.44 -10.04 -20.15
CA VAL A 83 2.10 -9.76 -20.66
C VAL A 83 2.01 -8.30 -21.09
N GLU A 84 1.51 -8.06 -22.31
CA GLU A 84 1.25 -6.71 -22.81
C GLU A 84 -0.05 -6.16 -22.22
N VAL A 85 0.10 -5.36 -21.16
CA VAL A 85 -0.97 -4.54 -20.56
C VAL A 85 -0.44 -3.14 -20.27
N GLU A 86 -1.29 -2.14 -20.35
CA GLU A 86 -0.90 -0.76 -20.04
C GLU A 86 -0.93 -0.52 -18.52
N TYR A 87 -1.94 -1.06 -17.86
CA TYR A 87 -2.20 -0.82 -16.44
C TYR A 87 -2.38 -2.12 -15.66
N VAL A 88 -2.04 -2.05 -14.38
CA VAL A 88 -2.34 -3.09 -13.40
C VAL A 88 -3.09 -2.45 -12.24
N ALA A 89 -4.19 -3.06 -11.81
CA ALA A 89 -4.95 -2.65 -10.63
C ALA A 89 -4.89 -3.71 -9.54
N ARG A 90 -4.93 -3.25 -8.30
CA ARG A 90 -5.03 -4.10 -7.11
C ARG A 90 -6.47 -4.14 -6.60
N MET A 91 -6.90 -5.28 -6.10
CA MET A 91 -8.18 -5.46 -5.44
C MET A 91 -8.06 -6.50 -4.34
N ASP A 92 -8.67 -6.25 -3.19
CA ASP A 92 -8.77 -7.22 -2.10
C ASP A 92 -10.11 -7.97 -2.19
N ALA A 93 -10.12 -9.25 -1.79
CA ALA A 93 -11.25 -10.15 -2.00
C ALA A 93 -12.45 -9.88 -1.08
N ASP A 94 -12.30 -8.97 -0.13
CA ASP A 94 -13.31 -8.57 0.86
C ASP A 94 -13.87 -7.15 0.64
N ASP A 95 -13.39 -6.42 -0.39
CA ASP A 95 -13.79 -5.06 -0.72
C ASP A 95 -14.73 -4.99 -1.95
N ILE A 96 -15.32 -3.81 -2.19
CA ILE A 96 -16.25 -3.56 -3.30
C ILE A 96 -15.82 -2.32 -4.08
N CYS A 97 -15.61 -2.42 -5.40
CA CYS A 97 -15.36 -1.26 -6.24
C CYS A 97 -16.64 -0.47 -6.54
N THR A 98 -16.54 0.86 -6.73
CA THR A 98 -17.57 1.58 -7.47
C THR A 98 -17.55 1.16 -8.95
N LEU A 99 -18.69 1.27 -9.63
CA LEU A 99 -18.83 0.77 -11.02
C LEU A 99 -17.92 1.47 -12.05
N ASP A 100 -17.48 2.67 -11.76
CA ASP A 100 -16.71 3.55 -12.63
C ASP A 100 -15.23 3.69 -12.22
N ARG A 101 -14.78 2.88 -11.22
CA ARG A 101 -13.42 2.97 -10.69
C ARG A 101 -12.36 2.84 -11.78
N PHE A 102 -12.41 1.79 -12.59
CA PHE A 102 -11.37 1.54 -13.59
C PHE A 102 -11.36 2.61 -14.67
N GLU A 103 -12.53 3.02 -15.12
CA GLU A 103 -12.66 4.08 -16.12
C GLU A 103 -12.04 5.39 -15.64
N LYS A 104 -12.37 5.83 -14.43
CA LYS A 104 -11.84 7.07 -13.82
C LYS A 104 -10.34 7.03 -13.63
N GLN A 105 -9.80 5.93 -13.09
CA GLN A 105 -8.37 5.78 -12.86
C GLN A 105 -7.58 5.73 -14.17
N ILE A 106 -8.08 5.03 -15.19
CA ILE A 106 -7.46 4.99 -16.52
C ILE A 106 -7.48 6.38 -17.17
N GLN A 107 -8.63 7.08 -17.14
CA GLN A 107 -8.74 8.44 -17.68
C GLN A 107 -7.78 9.40 -16.99
N PHE A 108 -7.62 9.28 -15.67
CA PHE A 108 -6.66 10.07 -14.92
C PHE A 108 -5.23 9.77 -15.37
N LEU A 109 -4.82 8.50 -15.39
CA LEU A 109 -3.48 8.13 -15.84
C LEU A 109 -3.25 8.55 -17.30
N ASP A 110 -4.20 8.35 -18.22
CA ASP A 110 -4.08 8.75 -19.62
C ASP A 110 -3.84 10.28 -19.76
N SER A 111 -4.44 11.09 -18.89
CA SER A 111 -4.29 12.56 -18.89
C SER A 111 -3.11 13.09 -18.09
N HIS A 112 -2.47 12.26 -17.25
CA HIS A 112 -1.32 12.62 -16.40
C HIS A 112 -0.14 11.66 -16.63
N PRO A 113 0.58 11.78 -17.75
CA PRO A 113 1.67 10.86 -18.10
C PRO A 113 2.84 10.89 -17.11
N GLU A 114 2.95 11.94 -16.29
CA GLU A 114 3.92 12.09 -15.23
C GLU A 114 3.62 11.24 -13.99
N ILE A 115 2.38 10.73 -13.84
CA ILE A 115 1.99 9.90 -12.70
C ILE A 115 2.15 8.42 -13.03
N ASP A 116 2.89 7.69 -12.21
CA ASP A 116 3.13 6.25 -12.35
C ASP A 116 2.04 5.42 -11.66
N ILE A 117 1.59 5.86 -10.48
CA ILE A 117 0.71 5.11 -9.59
C ILE A 117 -0.42 6.02 -9.09
N VAL A 118 -1.66 5.58 -9.26
CA VAL A 118 -2.83 6.28 -8.74
C VAL A 118 -3.62 5.41 -7.77
N GLY A 119 -3.99 5.98 -6.63
CA GLY A 119 -4.98 5.44 -5.71
C GLY A 119 -6.26 6.26 -5.71
N SER A 120 -7.11 6.04 -4.73
CA SER A 120 -8.29 6.89 -4.48
C SER A 120 -8.63 6.94 -3.00
N GLN A 121 -9.55 7.82 -2.63
CA GLN A 121 -10.23 7.70 -1.35
C GLN A 121 -11.06 6.42 -1.32
N ALA A 122 -11.45 5.99 -0.12
CA ALA A 122 -12.33 4.87 0.10
C ALA A 122 -13.45 5.25 1.10
N THR A 123 -14.60 4.61 0.97
CA THR A 123 -15.64 4.61 1.99
C THR A 123 -15.43 3.40 2.90
N LEU A 124 -15.06 3.64 4.15
CA LEU A 124 -14.91 2.60 5.16
C LEU A 124 -16.27 2.21 5.68
N PHE A 125 -16.61 0.91 5.64
CA PHE A 125 -17.85 0.40 6.21
C PHE A 125 -17.59 -0.84 7.07
N PHE A 126 -18.50 -1.08 8.02
CA PHE A 126 -18.30 -2.09 9.04
C PHE A 126 -19.24 -3.27 8.80
N ASP A 127 -18.66 -4.47 8.69
CA ASP A 127 -19.41 -5.72 8.59
C ASP A 127 -19.65 -6.30 10.00
N ASP A 128 -20.22 -5.47 10.84
CA ASP A 128 -20.62 -5.86 12.20
C ASP A 128 -21.95 -5.18 12.57
N GLN A 129 -22.59 -5.69 13.60
CA GLN A 129 -23.85 -5.12 14.09
C GLN A 129 -23.62 -3.90 15.01
N SER A 130 -22.48 -3.23 14.92
CA SER A 130 -22.13 -2.10 15.79
C SER A 130 -22.95 -0.84 15.55
N GLY A 131 -23.66 -0.75 14.41
CA GLY A 131 -24.39 0.45 14.02
C GLY A 131 -23.48 1.66 13.71
N ARG A 132 -22.19 1.42 13.46
CA ARG A 132 -21.25 2.48 13.07
C ARG A 132 -21.56 2.95 11.66
N GLU A 133 -21.67 4.26 11.49
CA GLU A 133 -21.85 4.87 10.17
C GLU A 133 -20.60 4.71 9.31
N PRO A 134 -20.75 4.56 7.99
CA PRO A 134 -19.62 4.61 7.07
C PRO A 134 -18.84 5.92 7.19
N ALA A 135 -17.53 5.83 7.01
CA ALA A 135 -16.63 7.00 7.07
C ALA A 135 -15.81 7.13 5.79
N LEU A 136 -15.58 8.36 5.34
CA LEU A 136 -14.65 8.62 4.24
C LEU A 136 -13.21 8.57 4.75
N SER A 137 -12.33 8.00 3.93
CA SER A 137 -10.89 8.12 4.15
C SER A 137 -10.41 9.57 3.89
N ASN A 138 -9.19 9.85 4.34
CA ASN A 138 -8.53 11.14 4.07
C ASN A 138 -7.07 10.87 3.71
N MET A 139 -6.86 10.24 2.54
CA MET A 139 -5.52 9.99 2.01
C MET A 139 -4.96 11.24 1.35
N PRO A 140 -3.64 11.50 1.46
CA PRO A 140 -2.98 12.60 0.76
C PRO A 140 -3.15 12.44 -0.75
N LEU A 141 -3.35 13.57 -1.46
CA LEU A 141 -3.65 13.54 -2.90
C LEU A 141 -2.40 13.67 -3.78
N LEU A 142 -1.39 14.40 -3.32
CA LEU A 142 -0.22 14.76 -4.12
C LEU A 142 0.99 13.89 -3.82
N ASP A 143 1.84 13.66 -4.82
CA ASP A 143 3.07 12.86 -4.73
C ASP A 143 3.93 13.22 -3.51
N LYS A 144 4.21 14.51 -3.31
CA LYS A 144 5.01 15.01 -2.19
C LYS A 144 4.43 14.62 -0.82
N ASP A 145 3.11 14.71 -0.69
CA ASP A 145 2.42 14.42 0.56
C ASP A 145 2.39 12.90 0.79
N ILE A 146 2.12 12.11 -0.25
CA ILE A 146 2.16 10.63 -0.19
C ILE A 146 3.54 10.15 0.27
N LYS A 147 4.63 10.64 -0.36
CA LYS A 147 6.01 10.31 0.01
C LYS A 147 6.36 10.77 1.42
N ALA A 148 5.87 11.95 1.83
CA ALA A 148 6.07 12.43 3.20
C ALA A 148 5.38 11.52 4.22
N PHE A 149 4.17 11.03 3.95
CA PHE A 149 3.47 10.06 4.80
C PHE A 149 4.13 8.68 4.81
N LEU A 150 4.83 8.27 3.73
CA LEU A 150 5.69 7.06 3.76
C LEU A 150 6.78 7.19 4.84
N SER A 151 7.35 8.38 5.02
CA SER A 151 8.39 8.65 6.03
C SER A 151 7.91 8.49 7.48
N LEU A 152 6.61 8.47 7.72
CA LEU A 152 5.99 8.22 9.02
C LEU A 152 5.29 6.85 9.10
N ALA A 153 5.48 5.98 8.11
CA ALA A 153 4.72 4.73 7.92
C ALA A 153 3.22 4.91 8.21
N SER A 154 2.68 6.03 7.76
CA SER A 154 1.31 6.45 8.03
C SER A 154 0.42 6.26 6.79
N GLN A 155 -0.83 6.67 6.89
CA GLN A 155 -1.81 6.58 5.80
C GLN A 155 -1.30 7.32 4.56
N ASN A 156 -1.03 6.59 3.50
CA ASN A 156 -0.50 7.11 2.24
C ASN A 156 -1.38 6.74 1.05
N MET A 157 -1.63 5.44 0.85
CA MET A 157 -2.50 4.90 -0.19
C MET A 157 -3.27 3.71 0.36
N PHE A 158 -4.53 3.55 -0.04
CA PHE A 158 -5.25 2.28 0.18
C PHE A 158 -4.84 1.28 -0.90
N ASN A 159 -4.18 0.20 -0.53
CA ASN A 159 -3.70 -0.83 -1.45
C ASN A 159 -4.80 -1.29 -2.44
N PRO A 160 -6.01 -1.70 -2.02
CA PRO A 160 -7.05 -2.18 -2.94
C PRO A 160 -7.62 -1.10 -3.87
N THR A 161 -7.27 0.18 -3.67
CA THR A 161 -7.67 1.25 -4.61
C THR A 161 -6.64 1.51 -5.70
N THR A 162 -5.44 0.91 -5.63
CA THR A 162 -4.32 1.34 -6.46
C THR A 162 -4.39 0.79 -7.88
N MET A 163 -3.91 1.59 -8.83
CA MET A 163 -3.67 1.24 -10.22
C MET A 163 -2.34 1.89 -10.65
N TRP A 164 -1.55 1.20 -11.47
CA TRP A 164 -0.25 1.69 -11.92
C TRP A 164 0.04 1.36 -13.38
N ARG A 165 0.96 2.12 -13.98
CA ARG A 165 1.51 1.81 -15.31
C ARG A 165 2.38 0.57 -15.23
N HIS A 166 2.04 -0.46 -15.97
CA HIS A 166 2.76 -1.72 -15.92
C HIS A 166 4.24 -1.56 -16.31
N ASP A 167 4.51 -0.90 -17.43
CA ASP A 167 5.87 -0.70 -17.95
C ASP A 167 6.76 0.11 -17.01
N SER A 168 6.17 0.97 -16.21
CA SER A 168 6.89 1.80 -15.24
C SER A 168 7.39 0.98 -14.04
N ILE A 169 6.73 -0.12 -13.70
CA ILE A 169 6.96 -0.89 -12.47
C ILE A 169 7.60 -2.26 -12.73
N LYS A 170 7.22 -2.96 -13.80
CA LYS A 170 7.57 -4.37 -14.06
C LYS A 170 9.07 -4.72 -14.00
N ASN A 171 9.93 -3.76 -14.33
CA ASN A 171 11.38 -3.96 -14.41
C ASN A 171 12.16 -3.36 -13.21
N LEU A 172 11.48 -2.87 -12.18
CA LEU A 172 12.15 -2.28 -11.01
C LEU A 172 12.78 -3.33 -10.09
N GLY A 173 12.49 -4.62 -10.28
CA GLY A 173 12.99 -5.68 -9.40
C GLY A 173 12.35 -5.65 -8.01
N ILE A 174 11.14 -5.12 -7.89
CA ILE A 174 10.41 -5.10 -6.62
C ILE A 174 10.22 -6.53 -6.11
N ASN A 175 10.62 -6.75 -4.86
CA ASN A 175 10.50 -8.03 -4.20
C ASN A 175 9.45 -7.97 -3.08
N TYR A 176 8.23 -8.38 -3.39
CA TYR A 176 7.14 -8.44 -2.40
C TYR A 176 7.44 -9.39 -1.24
N THR A 177 8.22 -10.46 -1.49
CA THR A 177 8.55 -11.48 -0.48
C THR A 177 9.69 -11.06 0.46
N ALA A 178 10.25 -9.86 0.31
CA ALA A 178 11.22 -9.31 1.26
C ALA A 178 10.59 -9.05 2.64
N THR A 179 9.26 -8.97 2.72
CA THR A 179 8.52 -8.79 3.97
C THR A 179 7.55 -9.95 4.21
N GLU A 180 7.26 -10.27 5.48
CA GLU A 180 6.28 -11.29 5.84
C GLU A 180 4.84 -10.80 5.68
N THR A 181 4.63 -9.49 5.84
CA THR A 181 3.33 -8.79 5.79
C THR A 181 3.53 -7.37 5.29
N ALA A 182 2.45 -6.63 5.04
CA ALA A 182 2.48 -5.26 4.51
C ALA A 182 3.31 -5.13 3.22
N PRO A 183 3.08 -6.01 2.22
CA PRO A 183 3.83 -5.98 0.96
C PRO A 183 3.57 -4.70 0.16
N ASP A 184 2.42 -4.08 0.37
CA ASP A 184 2.00 -2.81 -0.22
C ASP A 184 2.89 -1.65 0.23
N PHE A 185 3.09 -1.49 1.54
CA PHE A 185 3.97 -0.44 2.07
C PHE A 185 5.41 -0.62 1.55
N HIS A 186 5.89 -1.86 1.49
CA HIS A 186 7.20 -2.17 0.94
C HIS A 186 7.29 -1.82 -0.56
N MET A 187 6.26 -2.15 -1.33
CA MET A 187 6.17 -1.79 -2.75
C MET A 187 6.20 -0.27 -2.94
N TRP A 188 5.41 0.50 -2.18
CA TRP A 188 5.36 1.95 -2.34
C TRP A 188 6.70 2.61 -2.01
N VAL A 189 7.38 2.16 -0.96
CA VAL A 189 8.72 2.62 -0.63
C VAL A 189 9.70 2.30 -1.76
N GLN A 190 9.73 1.08 -2.28
CA GLN A 190 10.60 0.74 -3.41
C GLN A 190 10.30 1.58 -4.65
N CYS A 191 9.01 1.78 -5.00
CA CYS A 191 8.63 2.66 -6.10
C CYS A 191 9.14 4.08 -5.89
N ALA A 192 8.99 4.64 -4.69
CA ALA A 192 9.49 5.97 -4.36
C ALA A 192 11.01 6.06 -4.49
N LEU A 193 11.75 5.05 -4.02
CA LEU A 193 13.22 4.97 -4.15
C LEU A 193 13.69 4.92 -5.62
N HIS A 194 12.85 4.41 -6.52
CA HIS A 194 13.10 4.43 -7.97
C HIS A 194 12.54 5.68 -8.67
N GLY A 195 12.19 6.72 -7.90
CA GLY A 195 11.72 8.00 -8.44
C GLY A 195 10.33 7.95 -9.06
N LYS A 196 9.50 6.95 -8.70
CA LYS A 196 8.13 6.86 -9.18
C LYS A 196 7.24 7.91 -8.52
N THR A 197 6.20 8.31 -9.25
CA THR A 197 5.28 9.38 -8.84
C THR A 197 3.91 8.82 -8.52
N PHE A 198 3.28 9.42 -7.53
CA PHE A 198 2.03 8.96 -6.94
C PHE A 198 0.94 10.04 -7.01
N ALA A 199 -0.30 9.60 -7.05
CA ALA A 199 -1.47 10.46 -6.79
C ALA A 199 -2.58 9.64 -6.12
N ASN A 200 -3.46 10.31 -5.38
CA ASN A 200 -4.76 9.76 -5.02
C ASN A 200 -5.88 10.63 -5.59
N LEU A 201 -6.89 10.00 -6.18
CA LEU A 201 -8.11 10.69 -6.56
C LEU A 201 -8.90 11.10 -5.31
N PRO A 202 -9.52 12.28 -5.29
CA PRO A 202 -10.30 12.74 -4.14
C PRO A 202 -11.62 11.98 -3.96
N GLU A 203 -12.07 11.26 -4.99
CA GLU A 203 -13.31 10.49 -4.99
C GLU A 203 -13.13 9.14 -4.30
N PRO A 204 -14.12 8.67 -3.51
CA PRO A 204 -14.10 7.33 -2.96
C PRO A 204 -14.53 6.31 -4.03
N LEU A 205 -13.56 5.60 -4.59
CA LEU A 205 -13.81 4.62 -5.66
C LEU A 205 -13.85 3.18 -5.15
N LEU A 206 -13.79 2.99 -3.83
CA LEU A 206 -13.84 1.69 -3.18
C LEU A 206 -14.64 1.79 -1.87
N PHE A 207 -15.43 0.76 -1.59
CA PHE A 207 -15.96 0.49 -0.26
C PHE A 207 -15.01 -0.49 0.43
N TYR A 208 -14.27 0.03 1.42
CA TYR A 208 -13.31 -0.74 2.22
C TYR A 208 -14.02 -1.37 3.40
N ARG A 209 -14.06 -2.69 3.43
CA ARG A 209 -14.75 -3.45 4.48
C ARG A 209 -13.87 -3.58 5.71
N ILE A 210 -14.44 -3.32 6.89
CA ILE A 210 -13.78 -3.52 8.17
C ILE A 210 -14.44 -4.67 8.91
N HIS A 211 -13.70 -5.78 9.09
CA HIS A 211 -14.14 -6.96 9.81
C HIS A 211 -13.04 -7.54 10.70
N GLN A 212 -13.37 -8.54 11.54
CA GLN A 212 -12.43 -9.04 12.56
C GLN A 212 -11.27 -9.88 12.00
N ALA A 213 -11.47 -10.54 10.87
CA ALA A 213 -10.51 -11.49 10.29
C ALA A 213 -9.42 -10.85 9.43
N GLN A 214 -9.38 -9.52 9.26
CA GLN A 214 -8.40 -8.84 8.41
C GLN A 214 -6.96 -9.04 8.89
N GLU A 215 -6.04 -9.24 7.92
CA GLU A 215 -4.59 -9.37 8.18
C GLU A 215 -4.01 -8.13 8.88
N SER A 216 -4.51 -6.93 8.58
CA SER A 216 -4.08 -5.66 9.18
C SER A 216 -4.21 -5.60 10.71
N LYS A 217 -4.84 -6.60 11.34
CA LYS A 217 -4.95 -6.71 12.80
C LYS A 217 -3.81 -7.51 13.47
N LYS A 218 -2.93 -8.15 12.70
CA LYS A 218 -1.79 -8.98 13.21
C LYS A 218 -0.56 -8.11 13.49
N ARG A 219 -0.63 -7.24 14.49
CA ARG A 219 0.34 -6.16 14.76
C ARG A 219 1.80 -6.59 14.83
N ASP A 220 2.16 -7.68 15.51
CA ASP A 220 3.57 -8.04 15.73
C ASP A 220 4.32 -8.39 14.45
N LYS A 221 3.65 -9.06 13.50
CA LYS A 221 4.24 -9.37 12.19
C LYS A 221 4.35 -8.12 11.32
N ILE A 222 3.30 -7.30 11.34
CA ILE A 222 3.27 -6.02 10.62
C ILE A 222 4.39 -5.12 11.09
N ASN A 223 4.61 -5.00 12.41
CA ASN A 223 5.64 -4.16 12.97
C ASN A 223 7.03 -4.52 12.45
N ARG A 224 7.40 -5.82 12.37
CA ARG A 224 8.71 -6.22 11.84
C ARG A 224 8.87 -5.88 10.36
N SER A 225 7.85 -6.14 9.54
CA SER A 225 7.88 -5.84 8.11
C SER A 225 7.95 -4.34 7.83
N VAL A 226 7.18 -3.55 8.58
CA VAL A 226 7.19 -2.09 8.46
C VAL A 226 8.52 -1.54 8.95
N GLN A 227 9.08 -2.04 10.08
CA GLN A 227 10.38 -1.62 10.58
C GLN A 227 11.48 -1.84 9.54
N TYR A 228 11.55 -3.03 8.93
CA TYR A 228 12.51 -3.34 7.87
C TYR A 228 12.38 -2.35 6.68
N THR A 229 11.16 -2.09 6.26
CA THR A 229 10.89 -1.17 5.13
C THR A 229 11.25 0.28 5.49
N MET A 230 10.97 0.70 6.72
CA MET A 230 11.35 2.02 7.21
C MET A 230 12.87 2.19 7.31
N GLU A 231 13.59 1.16 7.73
CA GLU A 231 15.07 1.20 7.74
C GLU A 231 15.63 1.36 6.34
N LEU A 232 15.06 0.65 5.36
CA LEU A 232 15.42 0.83 3.94
C LEU A 232 15.16 2.27 3.48
N TRP A 233 14.01 2.83 3.81
CA TRP A 233 13.60 4.18 3.44
C TRP A 233 14.50 5.24 4.09
N ILE A 234 14.67 5.18 5.41
CA ILE A 234 15.46 6.15 6.18
C ILE A 234 16.94 6.11 5.84
N SER A 235 17.52 4.92 5.64
CA SER A 235 18.94 4.81 5.23
C SER A 235 19.20 5.40 3.83
N HIS A 236 18.22 5.33 2.94
CA HIS A 236 18.33 5.93 1.61
C HIS A 236 18.16 7.45 1.65
N LEU A 237 17.19 7.95 2.44
CA LEU A 237 16.96 9.39 2.58
C LEU A 237 18.11 10.09 3.31
N PHE A 238 18.74 9.43 4.27
CA PHE A 238 19.74 10.00 5.17
C PHE A 238 21.00 9.09 5.23
N PRO A 239 21.82 9.07 4.16
CA PRO A 239 22.95 8.13 4.05
C PRO A 239 24.05 8.36 5.10
N ASP A 240 24.08 9.52 5.76
CA ASP A 240 25.06 9.85 6.80
C ASP A 240 24.70 9.30 8.19
N LEU A 241 23.52 8.66 8.33
CA LEU A 241 23.14 7.98 9.56
C LEU A 241 23.81 6.61 9.67
N ASN A 242 24.30 6.28 10.87
CA ASN A 242 24.77 4.93 11.15
C ASN A 242 23.60 3.95 11.38
N ALA A 243 23.88 2.64 11.39
CA ALA A 243 22.85 1.60 11.51
C ALA A 243 21.98 1.77 12.78
N THR A 244 22.56 2.11 13.92
CA THR A 244 21.83 2.32 15.18
C THR A 244 20.85 3.51 15.07
N GLU A 245 21.30 4.60 14.47
CA GLU A 245 20.49 5.79 14.26
C GLU A 245 19.35 5.51 13.28
N VAL A 246 19.60 4.79 12.18
CA VAL A 246 18.57 4.35 11.24
C VAL A 246 17.51 3.51 11.96
N THR A 247 17.92 2.49 12.71
CA THR A 247 16.98 1.62 13.43
C THR A 247 16.14 2.40 14.44
N LEU A 248 16.77 3.24 15.27
CA LEU A 248 16.05 4.03 16.28
C LEU A 248 15.12 5.06 15.65
N LEU A 249 15.56 5.75 14.60
CA LEU A 249 14.76 6.77 13.91
C LEU A 249 13.58 6.13 13.20
N SER A 250 13.79 5.04 12.47
CA SER A 250 12.74 4.29 11.81
C SER A 250 11.69 3.80 12.80
N HIS A 251 12.13 3.28 13.93
CA HIS A 251 11.26 2.77 14.97
C HIS A 251 10.38 3.87 15.58
N ILE A 252 10.95 5.03 15.93
CA ILE A 252 10.17 6.11 16.57
C ILE A 252 9.21 6.81 15.60
N LEU A 253 9.56 6.89 14.32
CA LEU A 253 8.67 7.46 13.29
C LEU A 253 7.46 6.57 13.01
N TYR A 254 7.59 5.26 13.19
CA TYR A 254 6.51 4.30 13.04
C TYR A 254 5.73 4.06 14.34
N GLU A 255 6.42 3.60 15.40
CA GLU A 255 5.80 3.33 16.71
C GLU A 255 5.83 4.57 17.61
N LYS A 256 4.77 5.36 17.58
CA LYS A 256 4.62 6.61 18.35
C LYS A 256 4.58 6.42 19.90
N GLN A 257 4.68 5.18 20.41
CA GLN A 257 4.55 4.82 21.85
C GLN A 257 5.72 3.94 22.31
N LEU A 258 6.94 4.43 22.21
CA LEU A 258 8.12 3.68 22.64
C LEU A 258 8.51 3.95 24.10
N ARG A 259 8.95 2.88 24.78
CA ARG A 259 9.72 2.99 26.01
C ARG A 259 11.20 3.07 25.62
N LEU A 260 11.67 4.27 25.33
CA LEU A 260 13.07 4.54 25.01
C LEU A 260 13.85 4.88 26.28
N THR A 261 15.10 4.43 26.34
CA THR A 261 16.06 4.88 27.34
C THR A 261 16.48 6.32 27.08
N THR A 262 17.03 6.99 28.08
CA THR A 262 17.56 8.35 27.93
C THR A 262 18.68 8.41 26.89
N GLU A 263 19.48 7.35 26.72
CA GLU A 263 20.57 7.30 25.77
C GLU A 263 20.05 7.15 24.33
N GLU A 264 19.06 6.30 24.12
CA GLU A 264 18.38 6.16 22.82
C GLU A 264 17.73 7.48 22.39
N LEU A 265 17.06 8.18 23.30
CA LEU A 265 16.50 9.51 23.04
C LEU A 265 17.56 10.52 22.64
N LYS A 266 18.70 10.57 23.31
CA LYS A 266 19.83 11.44 22.93
C LYS A 266 20.33 11.13 21.53
N THR A 267 20.49 9.84 21.21
CA THR A 267 20.93 9.38 19.89
C THR A 267 19.94 9.83 18.80
N ILE A 268 18.64 9.63 19.02
CA ILE A 268 17.58 10.04 18.09
C ILE A 268 17.57 11.55 17.86
N PHE A 269 17.65 12.36 18.95
CA PHE A 269 17.66 13.81 18.80
C PHE A 269 18.94 14.34 18.14
N ALA A 270 20.10 13.72 18.40
CA ALA A 270 21.34 14.05 17.72
C ALA A 270 21.28 13.73 16.22
N ALA A 271 20.70 12.58 15.85
CA ALA A 271 20.43 12.22 14.46
C ALA A 271 19.47 13.23 13.81
N TYR A 272 18.36 13.53 14.46
CA TYR A 272 17.39 14.53 13.96
C TYR A 272 18.04 15.91 13.75
N ASP A 273 18.86 16.40 14.69
CA ASP A 273 19.55 17.70 14.56
C ASP A 273 20.50 17.74 13.35
N ARG A 274 21.09 16.60 12.96
CA ARG A 274 21.91 16.51 11.72
C ARG A 274 21.04 16.55 10.47
N ILE A 275 20.03 15.67 10.39
CA ILE A 275 19.18 15.58 9.19
C ILE A 275 18.35 16.85 8.95
N SER A 276 17.93 17.54 10.01
CA SER A 276 17.17 18.79 9.89
C SER A 276 17.96 19.97 9.32
N LYS A 277 19.31 19.91 9.37
CA LYS A 277 20.24 20.91 8.84
C LYS A 277 20.54 20.69 7.36
N ASP A 278 20.53 19.45 6.88
CA ASP A 278 20.73 19.11 5.49
C ASP A 278 19.43 18.70 4.83
N ARG A 279 18.85 19.60 4.06
CA ARG A 279 17.60 19.39 3.34
C ARG A 279 17.83 19.06 1.85
N SER A 280 18.93 18.37 1.53
CA SER A 280 19.37 18.14 0.14
C SER A 280 18.69 16.96 -0.57
N ILE A 281 17.69 16.31 0.03
CA ILE A 281 17.03 15.10 -0.51
C ILE A 281 16.38 15.39 -1.87
N SER A 282 16.82 14.67 -2.89
CA SER A 282 16.39 14.88 -4.28
C SER A 282 15.07 14.19 -4.64
N LEU A 283 14.67 13.13 -3.91
CA LEU A 283 13.48 12.30 -4.21
C LEU A 283 12.15 13.07 -4.21
N PHE A 284 12.11 14.20 -3.54
CA PHE A 284 10.92 15.06 -3.41
C PHE A 284 11.00 16.29 -4.33
N GLY A 285 12.04 16.43 -5.13
CA GLY A 285 12.25 17.60 -5.97
C GLY A 285 12.21 18.91 -5.14
N GLU A 286 11.49 19.91 -5.65
CA GLU A 286 11.31 21.19 -4.93
C GLU A 286 10.42 21.06 -3.68
N ASP A 287 9.62 19.98 -3.59
CA ASP A 287 8.64 19.75 -2.52
C ASP A 287 9.19 19.01 -1.30
N ARG A 288 10.51 18.78 -1.24
CA ARG A 288 11.17 18.10 -0.09
C ARG A 288 10.86 18.71 1.28
N ASN A 289 10.50 19.99 1.32
CA ASN A 289 10.12 20.66 2.56
C ASN A 289 8.89 20.03 3.23
N THR A 290 7.93 19.52 2.47
CA THR A 290 6.76 18.82 3.02
C THR A 290 7.13 17.68 3.95
N MET A 291 8.10 16.84 3.56
CA MET A 291 8.60 15.74 4.40
C MET A 291 9.30 16.27 5.65
N PHE A 292 10.18 17.28 5.49
CA PHE A 292 10.88 17.85 6.65
C PHE A 292 9.91 18.52 7.62
N ASP A 293 8.92 19.26 7.15
CA ASP A 293 7.89 19.87 7.99
C ASP A 293 7.11 18.80 8.79
N MET A 294 6.82 17.65 8.19
CA MET A 294 6.18 16.54 8.90
C MET A 294 7.09 15.93 9.97
N ILE A 295 8.37 15.70 9.66
CA ILE A 295 9.36 15.17 10.61
C ILE A 295 9.57 16.21 11.74
N ASP A 296 9.73 17.48 11.42
CA ASP A 296 9.89 18.57 12.40
C ASP A 296 8.67 18.65 13.34
N ASN A 297 7.45 18.59 12.80
CA ASN A 297 6.23 18.58 13.60
C ASN A 297 6.18 17.36 14.53
N PHE A 298 6.58 16.18 14.06
CA PHE A 298 6.66 14.98 14.88
C PHE A 298 7.69 15.15 16.03
N PHE A 299 8.89 15.64 15.75
CA PHE A 299 9.92 15.86 16.77
C PHE A 299 9.55 16.98 17.76
N ASN A 300 8.88 18.04 17.30
CA ASN A 300 8.36 19.07 18.21
C ASN A 300 7.27 18.52 19.13
N PHE A 301 6.39 17.64 18.62
CA PHE A 301 5.43 16.91 19.44
C PHE A 301 6.14 16.03 20.47
N LEU A 302 7.15 15.27 20.09
CA LEU A 302 7.94 14.44 21.01
C LEU A 302 8.59 15.28 22.12
N LYS A 303 9.26 16.40 21.77
CA LYS A 303 9.86 17.33 22.73
C LYS A 303 8.83 17.85 23.74
N SER A 304 7.61 18.15 23.30
CA SER A 304 6.55 18.62 24.19
C SER A 304 6.06 17.56 25.19
N ARG A 305 6.15 16.27 24.82
CA ARG A 305 5.73 15.13 25.66
C ARG A 305 6.81 14.64 26.62
N LEU A 306 8.04 14.66 26.17
CA LEU A 306 9.20 14.29 26.93
C LEU A 306 9.61 15.52 27.77
N LYS A 307 8.94 15.88 28.83
CA LYS A 307 9.39 16.96 29.72
C LYS A 307 10.88 16.78 29.99
N PHE A 308 11.72 17.35 29.12
CA PHE A 308 13.15 17.45 29.41
C PHE A 308 13.29 18.42 30.57
N THR A 309 13.43 17.87 31.75
CA THR A 309 13.98 18.57 32.91
C THR A 309 15.49 18.72 32.76
#